data_63ffaffd7c15a1afe3df9d1eb1710864
#
_entry.id   63ffaffd7c15a1afe3df9d1eb1710864
#
_cell.length_a   1.000
_cell.length_b   1.000
_cell.length_c   1.000
_cell.angle_alpha   90.00
_cell.angle_beta   90.00
_cell.angle_gamma   90.00
#
_symmetry.space_group_name_H-M   'P 1'
#
loop_
_entity.id
_entity.type
_entity.pdbx_description
1 polymer ?
#
loop_
_entity_poly.entity_id
_entity_poly.type
_entity_poly.pdbx_seq_one_letter_code
_entity_poly.pdbx_strand_id
1 'polypeptide(L)'
;MYNASWDANNVSHPDANGYVTLSISNPTGSAPKGAEFQSTREGFGYGTYSTTVEKDVSSLQKEVVWGCLFTYDPNAEPGYTEIDLCEASAWGGGAAYGEDWPVTQGHGYWFDATLPPGQGNNTVTFDVSSAPILTHRMVWEPGKLTYETFAGEGYDGTLLKRTVLEGSTVPLPAKEQIHFNLWVTGGGGGDAAHVAPETVTIRDFSFVPANQSQLIAPTPTISGTAAVGSTLTAAPGTWTSGTALSYQWFRNGTAIAGSTAATRVLAAADLGAALTVHVTGTKAGYATATRESAPTAAVVAGTLVAPTPTISGTLTVGSTLTANAGTWTSGTTLAYQWYRSGAAIAGATAKNYKLVSADQADAMSVRVTGTKAGYTTVAKYSANTALVP
;
A
#
# COMPACT_ATOMS: atom_id res chain seq x y z
N MET A 1 9.34 -34.07 9.95
CA MET A 1 8.38 -32.99 10.11
C MET A 1 8.46 -32.51 11.54
N TYR A 2 8.79 -31.27 11.74
CA TYR A 2 8.78 -30.66 13.06
C TYR A 2 7.33 -30.59 13.54
N ASN A 3 7.08 -30.83 14.84
CA ASN A 3 5.75 -30.80 15.43
C ASN A 3 5.24 -29.34 15.59
N ALA A 4 5.16 -28.60 14.48
CA ALA A 4 4.54 -27.29 14.47
C ALA A 4 3.02 -27.43 14.67
N SER A 5 2.46 -26.59 15.49
CA SER A 5 1.01 -26.49 15.70
C SER A 5 0.46 -25.36 14.85
N TRP A 6 -0.53 -25.64 14.03
CA TRP A 6 -1.09 -24.71 13.05
C TRP A 6 -2.50 -24.29 13.40
N ASP A 7 -2.88 -23.06 13.01
CA ASP A 7 -4.25 -22.56 13.09
C ASP A 7 -4.60 -21.80 11.81
N ALA A 8 -5.60 -22.27 11.08
CA ALA A 8 -6.03 -21.64 9.83
C ALA A 8 -6.52 -20.18 10.04
N ASN A 9 -6.98 -19.83 11.24
CA ASN A 9 -7.39 -18.46 11.57
C ASN A 9 -6.19 -17.49 11.69
N ASN A 10 -4.95 -18.01 11.72
CA ASN A 10 -3.74 -17.22 11.73
C ASN A 10 -3.29 -16.79 10.31
N VAL A 11 -4.02 -17.18 9.28
CA VAL A 11 -3.87 -16.70 7.90
C VAL A 11 -5.02 -15.75 7.61
N SER A 12 -4.73 -14.48 7.32
CA SER A 12 -5.78 -13.53 6.95
C SER A 12 -6.34 -13.82 5.55
N HIS A 13 -7.60 -13.43 5.30
CA HIS A 13 -8.02 -13.21 3.92
C HIS A 13 -7.21 -12.05 3.32
N PRO A 14 -6.98 -12.04 1.98
CA PRO A 14 -6.36 -10.89 1.34
C PRO A 14 -7.11 -9.60 1.67
N ASP A 15 -6.36 -8.56 2.03
CA ASP A 15 -6.94 -7.23 2.26
C ASP A 15 -7.31 -6.53 0.93
N ALA A 16 -7.69 -5.26 0.99
CA ALA A 16 -8.06 -4.48 -0.20
C ALA A 16 -6.91 -4.31 -1.21
N ASN A 17 -5.66 -4.49 -0.79
CA ASN A 17 -4.48 -4.44 -1.64
C ASN A 17 -4.06 -5.84 -2.13
N GLY A 18 -4.71 -6.88 -1.64
CA GLY A 18 -4.35 -8.27 -1.90
C GLY A 18 -3.29 -8.82 -0.94
N TYR A 19 -2.93 -8.09 0.11
CA TYR A 19 -1.91 -8.53 1.06
C TYR A 19 -2.45 -9.58 2.02
N VAL A 20 -1.62 -10.56 2.34
CA VAL A 20 -1.94 -11.64 3.28
C VAL A 20 -1.05 -11.52 4.51
N THR A 21 -1.66 -11.55 5.70
CA THR A 21 -0.94 -11.55 6.97
C THR A 21 -0.92 -12.94 7.56
N LEU A 22 0.27 -13.41 7.93
CA LEU A 22 0.47 -14.59 8.77
C LEU A 22 0.70 -14.16 10.22
N SER A 23 0.15 -14.90 11.15
CA SER A 23 0.24 -14.61 12.57
C SER A 23 0.68 -15.82 13.38
N ILE A 24 1.38 -15.58 14.49
CA ILE A 24 1.48 -16.54 15.58
C ILE A 24 0.50 -16.11 16.66
N SER A 25 -0.36 -17.02 17.06
CA SER A 25 -1.25 -16.84 18.22
C SER A 25 -0.79 -17.69 19.40
N ASN A 26 -0.88 -17.17 20.60
CA ASN A 26 -0.59 -17.91 21.84
C ASN A 26 -1.64 -17.59 22.91
N PRO A 27 -2.91 -17.99 22.70
CA PRO A 27 -4.03 -17.58 23.55
C PRO A 27 -3.94 -18.10 24.98
N THR A 28 -3.23 -19.20 25.20
CA THR A 28 -3.02 -19.78 26.54
C THR A 28 -1.72 -19.34 27.19
N GLY A 29 -0.84 -18.63 26.46
CA GLY A 29 0.50 -18.26 26.92
C GLY A 29 1.49 -19.42 27.00
N SER A 30 1.12 -20.63 26.54
CA SER A 30 1.98 -21.82 26.63
C SER A 30 1.86 -22.79 25.45
N ALA A 31 1.05 -22.48 24.45
CA ALA A 31 0.83 -23.31 23.26
C ALA A 31 0.66 -22.45 22.00
N PRO A 32 1.75 -21.88 21.48
CA PRO A 32 1.69 -21.06 20.28
C PRO A 32 1.28 -21.88 19.07
N LYS A 33 0.57 -21.25 18.16
CA LYS A 33 0.14 -21.80 16.87
C LYS A 33 0.60 -20.89 15.76
N GLY A 34 1.22 -21.49 14.75
CA GLY A 34 1.67 -20.81 13.54
C GLY A 34 0.60 -20.70 12.47
N ALA A 35 1.03 -20.22 11.32
CA ALA A 35 0.25 -20.05 10.11
C ALA A 35 0.99 -20.63 8.91
N GLU A 36 0.26 -21.29 8.01
CA GLU A 36 0.79 -21.73 6.72
C GLU A 36 -0.31 -21.68 5.67
N PHE A 37 0.05 -21.29 4.45
CA PHE A 37 -0.78 -21.51 3.27
C PHE A 37 0.10 -21.88 2.07
N GLN A 38 -0.51 -22.57 1.11
CA GLN A 38 0.16 -23.06 -0.08
C GLN A 38 -0.67 -22.82 -1.33
N SER A 39 -0.01 -22.84 -2.47
CA SER A 39 -0.69 -22.78 -3.77
C SER A 39 -1.53 -24.03 -4.01
N THR A 40 -2.67 -23.87 -4.67
CA THR A 40 -3.43 -25.00 -5.21
C THR A 40 -2.84 -25.54 -6.51
N ARG A 41 -2.02 -24.74 -7.20
CA ARG A 41 -1.25 -25.13 -8.38
C ARG A 41 -0.02 -25.90 -7.95
N GLU A 42 0.30 -26.98 -8.67
CA GLU A 42 1.53 -27.74 -8.59
C GLU A 42 2.38 -27.54 -9.85
N GLY A 43 3.68 -27.85 -9.75
CA GLY A 43 4.60 -27.88 -10.87
C GLY A 43 4.80 -26.52 -11.54
N PHE A 44 5.28 -25.55 -10.81
CA PHE A 44 5.63 -24.23 -11.35
C PHE A 44 6.83 -24.30 -12.29
N GLY A 45 7.85 -25.09 -11.91
CA GLY A 45 9.02 -25.38 -12.74
C GLY A 45 10.05 -24.25 -12.80
N TYR A 46 10.95 -24.36 -13.77
CA TYR A 46 11.95 -23.34 -14.01
C TYR A 46 11.33 -21.97 -14.30
N GLY A 47 11.92 -20.93 -13.75
CA GLY A 47 11.42 -19.58 -13.91
C GLY A 47 11.97 -18.60 -12.87
N THR A 48 11.34 -17.44 -12.81
CA THR A 48 11.63 -16.42 -11.81
C THR A 48 10.48 -16.38 -10.80
N TYR A 49 10.83 -16.59 -9.55
CA TYR A 49 9.94 -16.46 -8.40
C TYR A 49 10.27 -15.18 -7.66
N SER A 50 9.29 -14.44 -7.20
CA SER A 50 9.54 -13.31 -6.33
C SER A 50 8.40 -13.07 -5.34
N THR A 51 8.75 -12.52 -4.20
CA THR A 51 7.82 -12.08 -3.18
C THR A 51 8.28 -10.76 -2.57
N THR A 52 7.33 -9.90 -2.28
CA THR A 52 7.57 -8.69 -1.46
C THR A 52 6.89 -8.90 -0.12
N VAL A 53 7.67 -8.71 0.94
CA VAL A 53 7.23 -8.96 2.31
C VAL A 53 7.44 -7.72 3.17
N GLU A 54 6.60 -7.58 4.21
CA GLU A 54 6.68 -6.47 5.16
C GLU A 54 6.87 -7.01 6.56
N LYS A 55 8.06 -6.83 7.08
CA LYS A 55 8.48 -7.12 8.44
C LYS A 55 9.92 -6.63 8.63
N ASP A 56 10.19 -5.93 9.72
CA ASP A 56 11.55 -5.80 10.22
C ASP A 56 12.00 -7.15 10.77
N VAL A 57 12.74 -7.89 9.97
CA VAL A 57 13.17 -9.26 10.28
C VAL A 57 14.11 -9.29 11.48
N SER A 58 14.86 -8.20 11.74
CA SER A 58 15.74 -8.09 12.91
C SER A 58 14.95 -8.09 14.24
N SER A 59 13.64 -7.81 14.18
CA SER A 59 12.74 -7.83 15.35
C SER A 59 12.06 -9.19 15.57
N LEU A 60 12.31 -10.19 14.71
CA LEU A 60 11.69 -11.50 14.83
C LEU A 60 12.18 -12.22 16.10
N GLN A 61 11.27 -12.88 16.81
CA GLN A 61 11.62 -13.67 17.98
C GLN A 61 12.46 -14.89 17.59
N LYS A 62 13.45 -15.27 18.38
CA LYS A 62 14.41 -16.34 18.06
C LYS A 62 13.77 -17.72 17.85
N GLU A 63 12.67 -17.98 18.52
CA GLU A 63 11.90 -19.21 18.40
C GLU A 63 11.01 -19.26 17.18
N VAL A 64 10.90 -18.13 16.44
CA VAL A 64 10.06 -18.02 15.26
C VAL A 64 10.88 -18.32 14.02
N VAL A 65 10.32 -19.13 13.15
CA VAL A 65 10.80 -19.38 11.79
C VAL A 65 9.79 -18.83 10.81
N TRP A 66 10.27 -18.02 9.90
CA TRP A 66 9.48 -17.47 8.82
C TRP A 66 10.00 -17.92 7.46
N GLY A 67 9.31 -18.89 6.84
CA GLY A 67 9.47 -19.24 5.44
C GLY A 67 8.68 -18.26 4.60
N CYS A 68 9.33 -17.20 4.14
CA CYS A 68 8.65 -16.09 3.46
C CYS A 68 8.31 -16.40 2.00
N LEU A 69 8.85 -17.43 1.44
CA LEU A 69 8.48 -18.18 0.24
C LEU A 69 9.41 -19.37 0.06
N PHE A 70 8.84 -20.53 -0.10
CA PHE A 70 9.58 -21.72 -0.50
C PHE A 70 8.75 -22.59 -1.45
N THR A 71 9.45 -23.44 -2.21
CA THR A 71 8.83 -24.48 -3.02
C THR A 71 8.99 -25.81 -2.32
N TYR A 72 7.97 -26.66 -2.31
CA TYR A 72 8.02 -27.95 -1.66
C TYR A 72 7.27 -29.02 -2.44
N ASP A 73 7.92 -30.18 -2.63
CA ASP A 73 7.30 -31.41 -3.12
C ASP A 73 7.68 -32.56 -2.17
N PRO A 74 6.73 -33.07 -1.36
CA PRO A 74 7.00 -34.15 -0.43
C PRO A 74 7.20 -35.51 -1.12
N ASN A 75 6.88 -35.63 -2.39
CA ASN A 75 6.89 -36.89 -3.16
C ASN A 75 7.94 -36.90 -4.29
N ALA A 76 8.81 -35.90 -4.34
CA ALA A 76 9.88 -35.87 -5.31
C ALA A 76 10.87 -37.04 -5.11
N GLU A 77 11.44 -37.56 -6.20
CA GLU A 77 12.47 -38.60 -6.14
C GLU A 77 13.87 -37.96 -6.26
N PRO A 78 14.84 -38.35 -5.44
CA PRO A 78 14.87 -39.52 -4.55
C PRO A 78 14.29 -39.33 -3.14
N GLY A 79 13.64 -38.27 -2.88
CA GLY A 79 12.98 -37.92 -1.62
C GLY A 79 12.14 -36.68 -1.79
N TYR A 80 12.00 -35.84 -0.76
CA TYR A 80 11.36 -34.55 -0.91
C TYR A 80 12.31 -33.51 -1.56
N THR A 81 11.74 -32.47 -2.17
CA THR A 81 12.51 -31.28 -2.61
C THR A 81 11.94 -30.03 -1.97
N GLU A 82 12.83 -29.13 -1.59
CA GLU A 82 12.51 -27.82 -1.00
C GLU A 82 13.50 -26.80 -1.51
N ILE A 83 13.03 -25.63 -1.93
CA ILE A 83 13.88 -24.52 -2.33
C ILE A 83 13.36 -23.28 -1.60
N ASP A 84 14.19 -22.76 -0.67
CA ASP A 84 13.88 -21.59 0.14
C ASP A 84 14.36 -20.34 -0.56
N LEU A 85 13.43 -19.55 -1.07
CA LEU A 85 13.73 -18.22 -1.59
C LEU A 85 14.14 -17.29 -0.46
N CYS A 86 13.51 -17.42 0.70
CA CYS A 86 13.88 -16.72 1.92
C CYS A 86 13.34 -17.48 3.13
N GLU A 87 14.22 -17.73 4.08
CA GLU A 87 13.87 -18.14 5.43
C GLU A 87 14.52 -17.21 6.42
N ALA A 88 13.76 -16.76 7.40
CA ALA A 88 14.29 -15.96 8.50
C ALA A 88 14.13 -16.71 9.81
N SER A 89 15.23 -16.98 10.48
CA SER A 89 15.23 -17.74 11.73
C SER A 89 16.53 -17.54 12.51
N ALA A 90 16.52 -17.91 13.79
CA ALA A 90 17.72 -18.19 14.58
C ALA A 90 17.94 -19.71 14.69
N TRP A 91 17.40 -20.50 13.79
CA TRP A 91 17.46 -21.94 13.84
C TRP A 91 18.89 -22.47 13.64
N GLY A 92 19.23 -23.47 14.43
CA GLY A 92 20.59 -24.01 14.51
C GLY A 92 21.46 -23.38 15.59
N GLY A 93 21.03 -22.24 16.14
CA GLY A 93 21.55 -21.68 17.39
C GLY A 93 20.80 -22.23 18.61
N GLY A 94 21.28 -21.97 19.78
CA GLY A 94 20.62 -22.30 21.03
C GLY A 94 21.32 -23.31 21.90
N ALA A 95 20.62 -23.72 22.99
CA ALA A 95 21.22 -24.48 24.10
C ALA A 95 21.89 -25.81 23.69
N ALA A 96 21.51 -26.41 22.57
CA ALA A 96 22.14 -27.65 22.08
C ALA A 96 23.55 -27.38 21.53
N TYR A 97 23.89 -26.16 21.17
CA TYR A 97 25.17 -25.75 20.62
C TYR A 97 25.90 -24.71 21.54
N GLY A 98 25.27 -24.32 22.66
CA GLY A 98 25.85 -23.42 23.64
C GLY A 98 26.00 -21.96 23.20
N GLU A 99 25.42 -21.55 22.11
CA GLU A 99 25.56 -20.21 21.53
C GLU A 99 24.19 -19.52 21.35
N ASP A 100 24.15 -18.21 21.61
CA ASP A 100 23.00 -17.35 21.41
C ASP A 100 23.09 -16.71 20.00
N TRP A 101 22.54 -17.37 19.02
CA TRP A 101 22.62 -16.93 17.62
C TRP A 101 21.59 -15.84 17.32
N PRO A 102 21.96 -14.82 16.52
CA PRO A 102 21.00 -13.86 16.03
C PRO A 102 20.05 -14.49 15.00
N VAL A 103 18.89 -13.88 14.79
CA VAL A 103 18.07 -14.19 13.63
C VAL A 103 18.83 -13.84 12.35
N THR A 104 18.89 -14.76 11.40
CA THR A 104 19.51 -14.56 10.08
C THR A 104 18.50 -14.85 8.99
N GLN A 105 18.78 -14.40 7.77
CA GLN A 105 18.06 -14.84 6.57
C GLN A 105 18.88 -15.86 5.78
N GLY A 106 18.19 -16.83 5.18
CA GLY A 106 18.78 -17.88 4.38
C GLY A 106 18.22 -17.95 2.97
N HIS A 107 19.09 -18.33 2.04
CA HIS A 107 18.76 -18.82 0.70
C HIS A 107 19.26 -20.25 0.60
N GLY A 108 18.43 -21.16 0.10
CA GLY A 108 18.88 -22.55 0.05
C GLY A 108 17.99 -23.49 -0.71
N TYR A 109 18.42 -24.75 -0.72
CA TYR A 109 17.60 -25.86 -1.16
C TYR A 109 17.94 -27.12 -0.39
N TRP A 110 16.96 -28.01 -0.30
CA TRP A 110 17.05 -29.30 0.35
C TRP A 110 16.45 -30.34 -0.59
N PHE A 111 17.06 -31.52 -0.59
CA PHE A 111 16.48 -32.70 -1.21
C PHE A 111 17.00 -33.94 -0.46
N ASP A 112 16.15 -34.94 -0.29
CA ASP A 112 16.46 -36.20 0.35
C ASP A 112 17.12 -36.12 1.75
N ALA A 113 16.28 -36.11 2.80
CA ALA A 113 16.70 -36.12 4.20
C ALA A 113 17.51 -37.37 4.61
N THR A 114 17.61 -38.37 3.77
CA THR A 114 18.39 -39.62 4.02
C THR A 114 19.88 -39.46 3.70
N LEU A 115 20.26 -38.41 2.95
CA LEU A 115 21.63 -38.12 2.61
C LEU A 115 22.37 -37.43 3.79
N PRO A 116 23.69 -37.65 3.91
CA PRO A 116 24.49 -36.96 4.89
C PRO A 116 24.42 -35.42 4.74
N PRO A 117 24.55 -34.68 5.81
CA PRO A 117 24.58 -33.20 5.74
C PRO A 117 25.59 -32.69 4.72
N GLY A 118 25.20 -31.75 3.87
CA GLY A 118 26.02 -31.19 2.79
C GLY A 118 25.97 -31.95 1.48
N GLN A 119 25.32 -33.14 1.42
CA GLN A 119 25.11 -33.85 0.15
C GLN A 119 23.71 -33.67 -0.44
N GLY A 120 22.72 -33.37 0.40
CA GLY A 120 21.33 -33.14 -0.01
C GLY A 120 20.85 -31.72 0.27
N ASN A 121 21.73 -30.80 0.66
CA ASN A 121 21.37 -29.42 0.92
C ASN A 121 22.49 -28.45 0.55
N ASN A 122 22.12 -27.22 0.28
CA ASN A 122 23.07 -26.12 0.11
C ASN A 122 22.39 -24.84 0.54
N THR A 123 22.86 -24.23 1.62
CA THR A 123 22.28 -23.04 2.22
C THR A 123 23.31 -21.98 2.47
N VAL A 124 22.95 -20.73 2.29
CA VAL A 124 23.77 -19.55 2.59
C VAL A 124 22.95 -18.61 3.46
N THR A 125 23.43 -18.36 4.66
CA THR A 125 22.83 -17.38 5.58
C THR A 125 23.53 -16.02 5.46
N PHE A 126 22.83 -14.97 5.82
CA PHE A 126 23.32 -13.60 5.86
C PHE A 126 22.59 -12.78 6.92
N ASP A 127 23.21 -11.70 7.36
CA ASP A 127 22.62 -10.81 8.36
C ASP A 127 21.35 -10.19 7.85
N VAL A 128 20.33 -10.13 8.73
CA VAL A 128 19.07 -9.48 8.42
C VAL A 128 19.23 -7.96 8.36
N SER A 129 18.49 -7.37 7.43
CA SER A 129 18.38 -5.92 7.35
C SER A 129 17.23 -5.43 8.22
N SER A 130 17.38 -4.27 8.84
CA SER A 130 16.30 -3.54 9.50
C SER A 130 15.30 -2.88 8.53
N ALA A 131 15.41 -3.15 7.22
CA ALA A 131 14.47 -2.64 6.24
C ALA A 131 13.07 -3.23 6.50
N PRO A 132 12.03 -2.39 6.63
CA PRO A 132 10.67 -2.86 6.95
C PRO A 132 10.01 -3.59 5.79
N ILE A 133 10.46 -3.37 4.57
CA ILE A 133 9.98 -4.02 3.35
C ILE A 133 11.19 -4.64 2.64
N LEU A 134 11.05 -5.90 2.27
CA LEU A 134 12.04 -6.65 1.52
C LEU A 134 11.40 -7.26 0.28
N THR A 135 12.11 -7.21 -0.84
CA THR A 135 11.75 -7.96 -2.05
C THR A 135 12.78 -9.05 -2.28
N HIS A 136 12.31 -10.28 -2.37
CA HIS A 136 13.12 -11.45 -2.67
C HIS A 136 12.83 -11.93 -4.08
N ARG A 137 13.89 -12.33 -4.80
CA ARG A 137 13.81 -12.91 -6.13
C ARG A 137 14.68 -14.15 -6.24
N MET A 138 14.16 -15.19 -6.86
CA MET A 138 14.91 -16.38 -7.24
C MET A 138 14.73 -16.64 -8.73
N VAL A 139 15.83 -16.90 -9.42
CA VAL A 139 15.83 -17.43 -10.79
C VAL A 139 16.25 -18.90 -10.72
N TRP A 140 15.34 -19.79 -11.04
CA TRP A 140 15.59 -21.23 -11.08
C TRP A 140 15.76 -21.69 -12.53
N GLU A 141 16.97 -22.17 -12.81
CA GLU A 141 17.42 -22.66 -14.12
C GLU A 141 17.95 -24.10 -13.96
N PRO A 142 18.11 -24.87 -15.05
CA PRO A 142 18.73 -26.17 -14.97
C PRO A 142 20.11 -26.13 -14.30
N GLY A 143 20.23 -26.78 -13.13
CA GLY A 143 21.47 -26.85 -12.37
C GLY A 143 21.92 -25.53 -11.72
N LYS A 144 21.02 -24.53 -11.62
CA LYS A 144 21.38 -23.23 -11.06
C LYS A 144 20.22 -22.53 -10.39
N LEU A 145 20.50 -21.92 -9.23
CA LEU A 145 19.62 -21.03 -8.49
C LEU A 145 20.33 -19.71 -8.26
N THR A 146 19.72 -18.62 -8.65
CA THR A 146 20.20 -17.27 -8.34
C THR A 146 19.18 -16.57 -7.45
N TYR A 147 19.60 -16.20 -6.24
CA TYR A 147 18.77 -15.51 -5.26
C TYR A 147 19.23 -14.08 -5.11
N GLU A 148 18.29 -13.18 -4.91
CA GLU A 148 18.54 -11.76 -4.62
C GLU A 148 17.53 -11.24 -3.60
N THR A 149 18.03 -10.49 -2.63
CA THR A 149 17.23 -9.79 -1.64
C THR A 149 17.48 -8.29 -1.74
N PHE A 150 16.44 -7.51 -1.89
CA PHE A 150 16.46 -6.05 -2.01
C PHE A 150 15.75 -5.41 -0.82
N ALA A 151 16.26 -4.27 -0.35
CA ALA A 151 15.52 -3.39 0.56
C ALA A 151 14.50 -2.57 -0.24
N GLY A 152 13.25 -2.55 0.24
CA GLY A 152 12.15 -1.86 -0.40
C GLY A 152 11.34 -2.75 -1.34
N GLU A 153 10.38 -2.12 -2.01
CA GLU A 153 9.47 -2.77 -2.94
C GLU A 153 10.07 -2.84 -4.36
N GLY A 154 10.02 -4.01 -4.97
CA GLY A 154 10.57 -4.24 -6.30
C GLY A 154 12.10 -4.38 -6.32
N TYR A 155 12.68 -4.24 -7.51
CA TYR A 155 14.12 -4.49 -7.74
C TYR A 155 14.93 -3.19 -7.88
N ASP A 156 14.30 -2.04 -7.69
CA ASP A 156 14.92 -0.71 -7.76
C ASP A 156 15.56 -0.30 -6.44
N GLY A 157 15.33 -1.09 -5.38
CA GLY A 157 15.90 -0.90 -4.05
C GLY A 157 17.39 -1.28 -3.96
N THR A 158 17.95 -1.11 -2.77
CA THR A 158 19.33 -1.52 -2.52
C THR A 158 19.42 -3.05 -2.50
N LEU A 159 20.27 -3.62 -3.35
CA LEU A 159 20.59 -5.05 -3.30
C LEU A 159 21.36 -5.34 -1.99
N LEU A 160 20.74 -6.10 -1.11
CA LEU A 160 21.32 -6.49 0.18
C LEU A 160 22.16 -7.76 0.07
N LYS A 161 21.66 -8.75 -0.68
CA LYS A 161 22.32 -10.04 -0.86
C LYS A 161 22.04 -10.61 -2.23
N ARG A 162 23.09 -11.19 -2.84
CA ARG A 162 22.98 -12.09 -3.99
C ARG A 162 23.69 -13.40 -3.64
N THR A 163 23.03 -14.51 -3.92
CA THR A 163 23.56 -15.87 -3.74
C THR A 163 23.39 -16.61 -5.05
N VAL A 164 24.40 -17.36 -5.45
CA VAL A 164 24.33 -18.26 -6.62
C VAL A 164 24.72 -19.65 -6.15
N LEU A 165 23.81 -20.60 -6.31
CA LEU A 165 24.05 -22.02 -6.02
C LEU A 165 24.01 -22.78 -7.35
N GLU A 166 25.05 -23.55 -7.66
CA GLU A 166 25.20 -24.25 -8.93
C GLU A 166 25.64 -25.69 -8.69
N GLY A 167 25.22 -26.59 -9.54
CA GLY A 167 25.66 -27.96 -9.52
C GLY A 167 24.55 -28.97 -9.86
N SER A 168 24.94 -30.24 -9.94
CA SER A 168 24.00 -31.31 -10.25
C SER A 168 23.03 -31.66 -9.12
N THR A 169 23.23 -31.09 -7.93
CA THR A 169 22.36 -31.26 -6.77
C THR A 169 21.25 -30.20 -6.67
N VAL A 170 21.27 -29.18 -7.55
CA VAL A 170 20.12 -28.23 -7.65
C VAL A 170 18.89 -29.03 -8.05
N PRO A 171 17.76 -28.90 -7.28
CA PRO A 171 16.55 -29.65 -7.56
C PRO A 171 16.06 -29.50 -9.00
N LEU A 172 15.46 -30.54 -9.52
CA LEU A 172 14.75 -30.52 -10.79
C LEU A 172 13.26 -30.23 -10.54
N PRO A 173 12.57 -29.55 -11.46
CA PRO A 173 11.13 -29.36 -11.36
C PRO A 173 10.37 -30.67 -11.25
N ALA A 174 9.39 -30.69 -10.35
CA ALA A 174 8.52 -31.84 -10.12
C ALA A 174 7.07 -31.38 -9.93
N LYS A 175 6.45 -31.72 -8.81
CA LYS A 175 5.10 -31.25 -8.44
C LYS A 175 5.13 -30.25 -7.28
N GLU A 176 6.18 -29.46 -7.23
CA GLU A 176 6.35 -28.48 -6.16
C GLU A 176 5.17 -27.51 -6.08
N GLN A 177 4.76 -27.21 -4.86
CA GLN A 177 3.83 -26.15 -4.52
C GLN A 177 4.59 -24.96 -3.92
N ILE A 178 3.99 -23.79 -3.98
CA ILE A 178 4.51 -22.60 -3.33
C ILE A 178 3.91 -22.53 -1.94
N HIS A 179 4.77 -22.33 -0.95
CA HIS A 179 4.42 -22.26 0.46
C HIS A 179 4.87 -20.94 1.08
N PHE A 180 4.12 -20.50 2.08
CA PHE A 180 4.45 -19.42 2.99
C PHE A 180 4.07 -19.89 4.39
N ASN A 181 5.01 -19.83 5.33
CA ASN A 181 4.72 -20.21 6.71
C ASN A 181 5.35 -19.25 7.73
N LEU A 182 4.76 -19.24 8.90
CA LEU A 182 5.28 -18.59 10.10
C LEU A 182 4.99 -19.53 11.27
N TRP A 183 6.03 -20.05 11.91
CA TRP A 183 5.87 -21.09 12.92
C TRP A 183 6.87 -20.96 14.05
N VAL A 184 6.72 -21.80 15.08
CA VAL A 184 7.54 -21.77 16.29
C VAL A 184 8.34 -23.06 16.39
N THR A 185 9.66 -22.90 16.62
CA THR A 185 10.61 -23.99 16.84
C THR A 185 11.23 -23.90 18.22
N GLY A 186 11.60 -25.02 18.82
CA GLY A 186 12.46 -25.06 20.01
C GLY A 186 13.94 -24.85 19.73
N GLY A 187 14.35 -24.65 18.45
CA GLY A 187 15.75 -24.62 18.03
C GLY A 187 16.42 -23.23 18.11
N GLY A 188 15.69 -22.16 18.43
CA GLY A 188 16.20 -20.79 18.45
C GLY A 188 16.87 -20.31 19.74
N GLY A 189 16.92 -21.16 20.77
CA GLY A 189 17.59 -20.86 22.04
C GLY A 189 16.76 -20.17 23.11
N GLY A 190 15.47 -19.91 22.85
CA GLY A 190 14.51 -19.32 23.77
C GLY A 190 13.44 -20.31 24.27
N ASP A 191 12.35 -19.79 24.82
CA ASP A 191 11.22 -20.58 25.31
C ASP A 191 10.08 -20.62 24.29
N ALA A 192 10.09 -21.65 23.43
CA ALA A 192 9.10 -21.84 22.39
C ALA A 192 7.65 -21.87 22.91
N ALA A 193 7.40 -22.24 24.14
CA ALA A 193 6.07 -22.27 24.72
C ALA A 193 5.51 -20.86 25.00
N HIS A 194 6.38 -19.90 25.26
CA HIS A 194 6.01 -18.55 25.69
C HIS A 194 6.25 -17.48 24.62
N VAL A 195 6.37 -17.87 23.35
CA VAL A 195 6.47 -16.93 22.23
C VAL A 195 5.26 -15.97 22.25
N ALA A 196 5.57 -14.67 22.17
CA ALA A 196 4.56 -13.64 22.06
C ALA A 196 3.88 -13.69 20.67
N PRO A 197 2.65 -13.16 20.55
CA PRO A 197 2.02 -13.01 19.23
C PRO A 197 2.94 -12.25 18.26
N GLU A 198 3.06 -12.77 17.05
CA GLU A 198 3.92 -12.24 15.98
C GLU A 198 3.12 -12.11 14.68
N THR A 199 3.47 -11.17 13.84
CA THR A 199 2.83 -11.00 12.53
C THR A 199 3.84 -10.65 11.44
N VAL A 200 3.61 -11.18 10.24
CA VAL A 200 4.33 -10.84 9.02
C VAL A 200 3.34 -10.64 7.89
N THR A 201 3.66 -9.81 6.91
CA THR A 201 2.77 -9.54 5.78
C THR A 201 3.44 -9.90 4.46
N ILE A 202 2.75 -10.69 3.64
CA ILE A 202 3.10 -10.96 2.25
C ILE A 202 2.34 -9.93 1.40
N ARG A 203 3.07 -9.05 0.71
CA ARG A 203 2.49 -7.98 -0.10
C ARG A 203 2.29 -8.37 -1.55
N ASP A 204 3.17 -9.22 -2.07
CA ASP A 204 3.12 -9.67 -3.45
C ASP A 204 3.79 -11.04 -3.59
N PHE A 205 3.30 -11.80 -4.55
CA PHE A 205 3.96 -12.99 -5.08
C PHE A 205 3.83 -13.01 -6.60
N SER A 206 4.92 -13.28 -7.29
CA SER A 206 4.88 -13.49 -8.74
C SER A 206 5.74 -14.67 -9.16
N PHE A 207 5.27 -15.36 -10.19
CA PHE A 207 6.01 -16.40 -10.90
C PHE A 207 6.02 -16.13 -12.39
N VAL A 208 7.22 -16.13 -12.99
CA VAL A 208 7.44 -15.99 -14.41
C VAL A 208 8.12 -17.24 -14.92
N PRO A 209 7.43 -18.09 -15.71
CA PRO A 209 8.06 -19.26 -16.32
C PRO A 209 9.31 -18.91 -17.14
N ALA A 210 10.27 -19.81 -17.22
CA ALA A 210 11.53 -19.58 -17.94
C ALA A 210 11.36 -19.21 -19.43
N ASN A 211 10.19 -19.52 -20.01
CA ASN A 211 9.85 -19.16 -21.38
C ASN A 211 9.20 -17.76 -21.54
N GLN A 212 9.01 -17.02 -20.45
CA GLN A 212 8.49 -15.65 -20.45
C GLN A 212 9.55 -14.66 -19.98
N SER A 213 9.55 -13.50 -20.61
CA SER A 213 10.39 -12.37 -20.18
C SER A 213 9.74 -11.59 -19.05
N GLN A 214 10.53 -10.96 -18.20
CA GLN A 214 10.04 -9.99 -17.20
C GLN A 214 9.93 -8.59 -17.81
N LEU A 215 8.91 -7.85 -17.40
CA LEU A 215 8.82 -6.43 -17.71
C LEU A 215 9.77 -5.64 -16.81
N ILE A 216 10.43 -4.63 -17.36
CA ILE A 216 10.94 -3.53 -16.57
C ILE A 216 9.69 -2.77 -16.09
N ALA A 217 9.49 -2.71 -14.78
CA ALA A 217 8.29 -2.18 -14.13
C ALA A 217 8.69 -1.30 -12.94
N PRO A 218 9.03 -0.02 -13.19
CA PRO A 218 9.46 0.90 -12.13
C PRO A 218 8.30 1.28 -11.23
N THR A 219 8.61 1.64 -9.99
CA THR A 219 7.63 2.17 -9.03
C THR A 219 7.07 3.50 -9.53
N PRO A 220 5.74 3.63 -9.68
CA PRO A 220 5.14 4.88 -10.14
C PRO A 220 5.22 5.98 -9.06
N THR A 221 5.18 7.23 -9.51
CA THR A 221 5.07 8.38 -8.61
C THR A 221 3.78 9.15 -8.86
N ILE A 222 3.31 9.86 -7.81
CA ILE A 222 2.14 10.74 -7.91
C ILE A 222 2.62 12.18 -7.82
N SER A 223 2.15 13.04 -8.73
CA SER A 223 2.37 14.48 -8.71
C SER A 223 1.06 15.24 -8.64
N GLY A 224 1.11 16.49 -8.17
CA GLY A 224 -0.05 17.36 -7.98
C GLY A 224 -0.25 17.74 -6.52
N THR A 225 -1.24 18.60 -6.26
CA THR A 225 -1.58 19.06 -4.90
C THR A 225 -2.66 18.17 -4.32
N ALA A 226 -2.42 17.61 -3.14
CA ALA A 226 -3.41 16.80 -2.42
C ALA A 226 -4.48 17.71 -1.76
N ALA A 227 -5.33 18.34 -2.57
CA ALA A 227 -6.43 19.18 -2.13
C ALA A 227 -7.70 18.89 -2.96
N VAL A 228 -8.86 18.90 -2.32
CA VAL A 228 -10.15 18.68 -3.02
C VAL A 228 -10.31 19.65 -4.19
N GLY A 229 -10.67 19.12 -5.37
CA GLY A 229 -10.76 19.87 -6.62
C GLY A 229 -9.48 19.97 -7.43
N SER A 230 -8.33 19.60 -6.87
CA SER A 230 -7.06 19.50 -7.60
C SER A 230 -6.96 18.17 -8.35
N THR A 231 -6.11 18.12 -9.37
CA THR A 231 -5.82 16.92 -10.14
C THR A 231 -4.50 16.32 -9.67
N LEU A 232 -4.50 15.03 -9.37
CA LEU A 232 -3.31 14.21 -9.25
C LEU A 232 -3.00 13.53 -10.58
N THR A 233 -1.71 13.34 -10.86
CA THR A 233 -1.20 12.66 -12.06
C THR A 233 -0.26 11.54 -11.64
N ALA A 234 -0.51 10.34 -12.12
CA ALA A 234 0.37 9.20 -11.98
C ALA A 234 1.44 9.24 -13.07
N ALA A 235 2.70 9.16 -12.67
CA ALA A 235 3.84 9.01 -13.56
C ALA A 235 4.36 7.57 -13.44
N PRO A 236 4.13 6.70 -14.44
CA PRO A 236 4.42 5.27 -14.36
C PRO A 236 5.91 4.93 -14.44
N GLY A 237 6.77 5.89 -14.82
CA GLY A 237 8.17 5.62 -15.13
C GLY A 237 8.37 4.98 -16.51
N THR A 238 9.59 4.48 -16.76
CA THR A 238 9.96 3.90 -18.08
C THR A 238 9.83 2.38 -18.04
N TRP A 239 8.78 1.86 -18.60
CA TRP A 239 8.53 0.42 -18.74
C TRP A 239 9.20 -0.15 -19.98
N THR A 240 9.30 -1.49 -20.05
CA THR A 240 9.71 -2.20 -21.27
C THR A 240 8.95 -1.65 -22.48
N SER A 241 9.66 -1.30 -23.56
CA SER A 241 9.02 -0.75 -24.78
C SER A 241 7.88 -1.63 -25.30
N GLY A 242 6.76 -1.03 -25.66
CA GLY A 242 5.56 -1.72 -26.13
C GLY A 242 4.70 -2.33 -25.03
N THR A 243 4.90 -1.98 -23.76
CA THR A 243 4.01 -2.38 -22.66
C THR A 243 2.73 -1.54 -22.68
N ALA A 244 1.58 -2.20 -22.61
CA ALA A 244 0.29 -1.55 -22.38
C ALA A 244 0.12 -1.32 -20.86
N LEU A 245 -0.21 -0.08 -20.46
CA LEU A 245 -0.38 0.29 -19.05
C LEU A 245 -1.85 0.53 -18.71
N SER A 246 -2.25 0.08 -17.54
CA SER A 246 -3.52 0.40 -16.92
C SER A 246 -3.30 0.91 -15.49
N TYR A 247 -4.28 1.67 -14.97
CA TYR A 247 -4.18 2.34 -13.68
C TYR A 247 -5.38 1.99 -12.82
N GLN A 248 -5.18 1.96 -11.51
CA GLN A 248 -6.24 1.91 -10.51
C GLN A 248 -5.81 2.77 -9.32
N TRP A 249 -6.66 3.74 -8.97
CA TRP A 249 -6.45 4.57 -7.79
C TRP A 249 -7.09 3.98 -6.55
N PHE A 250 -6.42 4.17 -5.41
CA PHE A 250 -6.86 3.70 -4.10
C PHE A 250 -6.96 4.87 -3.12
N ARG A 251 -7.87 4.75 -2.16
CA ARG A 251 -8.06 5.67 -1.03
C ARG A 251 -7.86 4.90 0.27
N ASN A 252 -6.82 5.24 1.05
CA ASN A 252 -6.46 4.50 2.27
C ASN A 252 -6.48 2.98 2.03
N GLY A 253 -5.84 2.51 0.97
CA GLY A 253 -5.76 1.10 0.61
C GLY A 253 -7.02 0.51 -0.05
N THR A 254 -8.12 1.24 -0.15
CA THR A 254 -9.35 0.74 -0.81
C THR A 254 -9.47 1.25 -2.25
N ALA A 255 -9.67 0.34 -3.19
CA ALA A 255 -9.83 0.69 -4.60
C ALA A 255 -11.01 1.64 -4.84
N ILE A 256 -10.78 2.69 -5.62
CA ILE A 256 -11.81 3.66 -5.99
C ILE A 256 -12.43 3.23 -7.30
N ALA A 257 -13.67 2.76 -7.25
CA ALA A 257 -14.37 2.23 -8.42
C ALA A 257 -14.36 3.25 -9.59
N GLY A 258 -13.99 2.77 -10.79
CA GLY A 258 -13.94 3.56 -12.02
C GLY A 258 -12.78 4.57 -12.10
N SER A 259 -11.89 4.65 -11.11
CA SER A 259 -10.70 5.51 -11.14
C SER A 259 -9.53 4.82 -11.82
N THR A 260 -9.59 4.68 -13.15
CA THR A 260 -8.65 3.92 -13.97
C THR A 260 -7.86 4.76 -14.96
N ALA A 261 -7.95 6.08 -14.90
CA ALA A 261 -7.14 6.98 -15.73
C ALA A 261 -5.80 7.33 -15.05
N ALA A 262 -4.82 7.74 -15.84
CA ALA A 262 -3.53 8.24 -15.32
C ALA A 262 -3.69 9.52 -14.47
N THR A 263 -4.80 10.22 -14.58
CA THR A 263 -5.10 11.41 -13.79
C THR A 263 -6.38 11.21 -12.97
N ARG A 264 -6.45 11.86 -11.81
CA ARG A 264 -7.62 11.84 -10.93
C ARG A 264 -7.88 13.23 -10.35
N VAL A 265 -9.11 13.73 -10.49
CA VAL A 265 -9.58 14.91 -9.77
C VAL A 265 -10.06 14.49 -8.38
N LEU A 266 -9.53 15.13 -7.36
CA LEU A 266 -9.87 14.83 -5.97
C LEU A 266 -11.28 15.32 -5.62
N ALA A 267 -12.10 14.43 -5.09
CA ALA A 267 -13.47 14.69 -4.67
C ALA A 267 -13.57 15.00 -3.17
N ALA A 268 -14.73 15.46 -2.72
CA ALA A 268 -15.00 15.68 -1.29
C ALA A 268 -14.82 14.42 -0.44
N ALA A 269 -15.09 13.24 -1.01
CA ALA A 269 -14.91 11.95 -0.34
C ALA A 269 -13.44 11.59 -0.09
N ASP A 270 -12.49 12.27 -0.75
CA ASP A 270 -11.05 12.03 -0.57
C ASP A 270 -10.46 12.85 0.59
N LEU A 271 -11.24 13.78 1.16
CA LEU A 271 -10.77 14.64 2.25
C LEU A 271 -10.25 13.84 3.45
N GLY A 272 -9.04 14.13 3.89
CA GLY A 272 -8.37 13.44 5.00
C GLY A 272 -7.72 12.11 4.63
N ALA A 273 -7.92 11.59 3.42
CA ALA A 273 -7.36 10.33 2.98
C ALA A 273 -6.00 10.51 2.27
N ALA A 274 -5.14 9.50 2.36
CA ALA A 274 -4.00 9.34 1.48
C ALA A 274 -4.40 8.51 0.24
N LEU A 275 -3.84 8.83 -0.93
CA LEU A 275 -4.11 8.13 -2.17
C LEU A 275 -2.85 7.44 -2.67
N THR A 276 -3.03 6.23 -3.23
CA THR A 276 -2.02 5.51 -4.00
C THR A 276 -2.56 5.16 -5.38
N VAL A 277 -1.68 4.80 -6.31
CA VAL A 277 -2.05 4.31 -7.63
C VAL A 277 -1.26 3.03 -7.95
N HIS A 278 -1.99 2.00 -8.37
CA HIS A 278 -1.39 0.82 -8.98
C HIS A 278 -1.29 1.03 -10.49
N VAL A 279 -0.12 0.74 -11.04
CA VAL A 279 0.12 0.70 -12.48
C VAL A 279 0.42 -0.74 -12.87
N THR A 280 -0.41 -1.29 -13.74
CA THR A 280 -0.27 -2.65 -14.26
C THR A 280 0.15 -2.60 -15.72
N GLY A 281 1.26 -3.27 -16.03
CA GLY A 281 1.79 -3.40 -17.38
C GLY A 281 1.57 -4.79 -17.95
N THR A 282 1.13 -4.86 -19.21
CA THR A 282 0.95 -6.10 -19.97
C THR A 282 1.64 -6.02 -21.33
N LYS A 283 2.28 -7.11 -21.74
CA LYS A 283 2.92 -7.24 -23.06
C LYS A 283 2.98 -8.72 -23.46
N ALA A 284 2.70 -9.02 -24.72
CA ALA A 284 2.78 -10.40 -25.23
C ALA A 284 4.20 -10.99 -25.05
N GLY A 285 4.29 -12.21 -24.54
CA GLY A 285 5.56 -12.89 -24.23
C GLY A 285 6.24 -12.44 -22.93
N TYR A 286 5.58 -11.58 -22.14
CA TYR A 286 6.05 -11.11 -20.84
C TYR A 286 5.04 -11.41 -19.74
N ALA A 287 5.52 -11.64 -18.54
CA ALA A 287 4.64 -11.69 -17.38
C ALA A 287 4.05 -10.32 -17.10
N THR A 288 2.77 -10.28 -16.73
CA THR A 288 2.11 -9.07 -16.23
C THR A 288 2.80 -8.61 -14.95
N ALA A 289 3.04 -7.31 -14.84
CA ALA A 289 3.62 -6.71 -13.64
C ALA A 289 2.75 -5.57 -13.14
N THR A 290 2.58 -5.47 -11.81
CA THR A 290 1.89 -4.36 -11.14
C THR A 290 2.85 -3.68 -10.18
N ARG A 291 2.79 -2.36 -10.09
CA ARG A 291 3.56 -1.55 -9.14
C ARG A 291 2.66 -0.51 -8.48
N GLU A 292 2.83 -0.34 -7.18
CA GLU A 292 2.13 0.65 -6.38
C GLU A 292 3.01 1.88 -6.13
N SER A 293 2.41 3.05 -6.10
CA SER A 293 3.10 4.30 -5.72
C SER A 293 3.22 4.43 -4.22
N ALA A 294 4.19 5.24 -3.74
CA ALA A 294 4.10 5.78 -2.39
C ALA A 294 2.77 6.56 -2.20
N PRO A 295 2.20 6.57 -0.98
CA PRO A 295 0.99 7.33 -0.68
C PRO A 295 1.24 8.84 -0.75
N THR A 296 0.22 9.59 -1.15
CA THR A 296 0.23 11.06 -1.05
C THR A 296 0.17 11.50 0.41
N ALA A 297 0.45 12.79 0.67
CA ALA A 297 -0.04 13.42 1.90
C ALA A 297 -1.58 13.33 1.97
N ALA A 298 -2.13 13.42 3.19
CA ALA A 298 -3.58 13.47 3.38
C ALA A 298 -4.20 14.63 2.62
N VAL A 299 -5.28 14.36 1.89
CA VAL A 299 -5.99 15.37 1.08
C VAL A 299 -6.58 16.44 1.99
N VAL A 300 -6.24 17.69 1.72
CA VAL A 300 -6.78 18.85 2.44
C VAL A 300 -8.01 19.44 1.75
N ALA A 301 -8.74 20.28 2.46
CA ALA A 301 -9.89 20.99 1.89
C ALA A 301 -9.46 21.88 0.70
N GLY A 302 -10.28 21.89 -0.34
CA GLY A 302 -10.11 22.79 -1.48
C GLY A 302 -10.39 24.26 -1.11
N THR A 303 -9.90 25.17 -1.94
CA THR A 303 -10.13 26.62 -1.79
C THR A 303 -11.17 27.09 -2.81
N LEU A 304 -12.19 27.81 -2.35
CA LEU A 304 -13.18 28.41 -3.23
C LEU A 304 -12.64 29.68 -3.90
N VAL A 305 -12.88 29.83 -5.18
CA VAL A 305 -12.87 31.15 -5.82
C VAL A 305 -14.06 31.91 -5.26
N ALA A 306 -13.78 33.02 -4.59
CA ALA A 306 -14.76 33.82 -3.85
C ALA A 306 -14.55 35.31 -4.13
N PRO A 307 -15.16 35.85 -5.20
CA PRO A 307 -15.03 37.27 -5.53
C PRO A 307 -15.73 38.14 -4.49
N THR A 308 -15.29 39.38 -4.37
CA THR A 308 -15.95 40.41 -3.55
C THR A 308 -17.31 40.75 -4.16
N PRO A 309 -18.44 40.60 -3.43
CA PRO A 309 -19.75 40.95 -3.97
C PRO A 309 -19.91 42.44 -4.15
N THR A 310 -20.79 42.83 -5.06
CA THR A 310 -21.23 44.23 -5.25
C THR A 310 -22.74 44.36 -5.04
N ILE A 311 -23.19 45.55 -4.78
CA ILE A 311 -24.60 45.87 -4.64
C ILE A 311 -25.02 46.77 -5.81
N SER A 312 -26.18 46.48 -6.37
CA SER A 312 -26.84 47.33 -7.39
C SER A 312 -28.28 47.60 -6.99
N GLY A 313 -28.83 48.71 -7.49
CA GLY A 313 -30.18 49.17 -7.21
C GLY A 313 -30.17 50.63 -6.81
N THR A 314 -31.36 51.21 -6.66
CA THR A 314 -31.55 52.60 -6.23
C THR A 314 -31.60 52.69 -4.71
N LEU A 315 -30.85 53.64 -4.12
CA LEU A 315 -30.80 53.86 -2.69
C LEU A 315 -31.96 54.76 -2.23
N THR A 316 -33.19 54.26 -2.35
CA THR A 316 -34.40 54.96 -1.94
C THR A 316 -35.27 53.98 -1.17
N VAL A 317 -35.87 54.43 -0.05
CA VAL A 317 -36.83 53.61 0.72
C VAL A 317 -37.91 53.05 -0.20
N GLY A 318 -38.20 51.78 -0.10
CA GLY A 318 -39.13 51.05 -0.98
C GLY A 318 -38.52 50.43 -2.23
N SER A 319 -37.31 50.83 -2.65
CA SER A 319 -36.55 50.23 -3.75
C SER A 319 -35.90 48.95 -3.33
N THR A 320 -35.54 48.09 -4.32
CA THR A 320 -34.91 46.80 -4.10
C THR A 320 -33.42 46.88 -4.46
N LEU A 321 -32.55 46.53 -3.52
CA LEU A 321 -31.14 46.28 -3.75
C LEU A 321 -30.91 44.80 -4.13
N THR A 322 -29.96 44.59 -5.02
CA THR A 322 -29.56 43.23 -5.49
C THR A 322 -28.09 42.98 -5.17
N ALA A 323 -27.80 41.89 -4.50
CA ALA A 323 -26.45 41.42 -4.24
C ALA A 323 -25.94 40.68 -5.50
N ASN A 324 -24.83 41.17 -6.07
CA ASN A 324 -24.13 40.54 -7.18
C ASN A 324 -22.92 39.79 -6.62
N ALA A 325 -23.07 38.47 -6.48
CA ALA A 325 -22.04 37.64 -5.82
C ALA A 325 -20.79 37.41 -6.67
N GLY A 326 -20.82 37.67 -7.99
CA GLY A 326 -19.78 37.32 -8.94
C GLY A 326 -19.72 35.79 -9.23
N THR A 327 -18.65 35.36 -9.87
CA THR A 327 -18.48 33.95 -10.29
C THR A 327 -17.68 33.17 -9.25
N TRP A 328 -18.34 32.29 -8.54
CA TRP A 328 -17.74 31.38 -7.58
C TRP A 328 -17.34 30.07 -8.22
N THR A 329 -16.50 29.28 -7.52
CA THR A 329 -16.21 27.88 -7.90
C THR A 329 -17.54 27.17 -8.23
N SER A 330 -17.59 26.49 -9.36
CA SER A 330 -18.81 25.77 -9.81
C SER A 330 -19.30 24.81 -8.72
N GLY A 331 -20.62 24.77 -8.50
CA GLY A 331 -21.28 23.94 -7.49
C GLY A 331 -21.19 24.52 -6.07
N THR A 332 -20.80 25.79 -5.90
CA THR A 332 -20.86 26.47 -4.59
C THR A 332 -22.30 26.91 -4.28
N THR A 333 -22.78 26.55 -3.10
CA THR A 333 -24.03 27.08 -2.54
C THR A 333 -23.74 28.43 -1.88
N LEU A 334 -24.55 29.44 -2.22
CA LEU A 334 -24.40 30.81 -1.70
C LEU A 334 -25.52 31.14 -0.72
N ALA A 335 -25.14 31.74 0.41
CA ALA A 335 -26.05 32.33 1.38
C ALA A 335 -25.73 33.81 1.51
N TYR A 336 -26.75 34.61 1.75
CA TYR A 336 -26.66 36.09 1.85
C TYR A 336 -27.04 36.52 3.25
N GLN A 337 -26.51 37.67 3.68
CA GLN A 337 -26.93 38.41 4.86
C GLN A 337 -26.69 39.88 4.60
N TRP A 338 -27.75 40.66 4.70
CA TRP A 338 -27.68 42.13 4.59
C TRP A 338 -27.35 42.77 5.92
N TYR A 339 -26.67 43.86 5.84
CA TYR A 339 -26.25 44.68 6.99
C TYR A 339 -26.62 46.12 6.79
N ARG A 340 -27.00 46.78 7.87
CA ARG A 340 -27.26 48.21 8.01
C ARG A 340 -26.21 48.80 8.91
N SER A 341 -25.42 49.76 8.41
CA SER A 341 -24.28 50.36 9.13
C SER A 341 -23.45 49.35 9.93
N GLY A 342 -23.18 48.20 9.32
CA GLY A 342 -22.39 47.10 9.90
C GLY A 342 -23.16 46.15 10.83
N ALA A 343 -24.42 46.43 11.18
CA ALA A 343 -25.28 45.55 11.97
C ALA A 343 -26.10 44.63 11.06
N ALA A 344 -26.13 43.29 11.36
CA ALA A 344 -26.90 42.34 10.60
C ALA A 344 -28.41 42.59 10.71
N ILE A 345 -29.11 42.64 9.58
CA ILE A 345 -30.54 42.79 9.52
C ILE A 345 -31.19 41.43 9.69
N ALA A 346 -31.92 41.19 10.77
CA ALA A 346 -32.58 39.93 11.05
C ALA A 346 -33.50 39.48 9.91
N GLY A 347 -33.35 38.24 9.42
CA GLY A 347 -34.16 37.68 8.34
C GLY A 347 -33.82 38.19 6.93
N ALA A 348 -32.93 39.14 6.75
CA ALA A 348 -32.52 39.69 5.45
C ALA A 348 -31.46 38.76 4.79
N THR A 349 -31.89 37.54 4.39
CA THR A 349 -31.01 36.50 3.90
C THR A 349 -31.24 36.16 2.40
N ALA A 350 -32.08 36.89 1.71
CA ALA A 350 -32.31 36.75 0.28
C ALA A 350 -31.24 37.49 -0.54
N LYS A 351 -31.07 37.12 -1.80
CA LYS A 351 -30.22 37.80 -2.77
C LYS A 351 -30.64 39.27 -2.95
N ASN A 352 -31.93 39.55 -2.85
CA ASN A 352 -32.55 40.87 -2.97
C ASN A 352 -32.99 41.36 -1.59
N TYR A 353 -32.85 42.66 -1.33
CA TYR A 353 -33.31 43.28 -0.13
C TYR A 353 -34.10 44.53 -0.48
N LYS A 354 -35.34 44.64 0.00
CA LYS A 354 -36.19 45.85 -0.17
C LYS A 354 -35.92 46.82 0.97
N LEU A 355 -35.47 48.02 0.63
CA LEU A 355 -35.20 49.07 1.59
C LEU A 355 -36.46 49.49 2.36
N VAL A 356 -36.33 49.61 3.65
CA VAL A 356 -37.39 50.04 4.58
C VAL A 356 -37.03 51.35 5.23
N SER A 357 -38.00 52.03 5.87
CA SER A 357 -37.79 53.33 6.52
C SER A 357 -36.67 53.29 7.59
N ALA A 358 -36.48 52.15 8.23
CA ALA A 358 -35.39 51.95 9.19
C ALA A 358 -33.98 51.96 8.56
N ASP A 359 -33.84 51.92 7.23
CA ASP A 359 -32.56 51.97 6.51
C ASP A 359 -32.14 53.44 6.17
N GLN A 360 -33.05 54.39 6.38
CA GLN A 360 -32.79 55.79 6.07
C GLN A 360 -31.62 56.32 6.92
N ALA A 361 -30.73 57.09 6.30
CA ALA A 361 -29.48 57.58 6.84
C ALA A 361 -28.42 56.53 7.20
N ASP A 362 -28.63 55.24 6.80
CA ASP A 362 -27.67 54.14 6.99
C ASP A 362 -27.03 53.71 5.68
N ALA A 363 -25.80 53.19 5.77
CA ALA A 363 -25.11 52.51 4.66
C ALA A 363 -25.43 51.03 4.66
N MET A 364 -25.67 50.47 3.47
CA MET A 364 -26.00 49.05 3.31
C MET A 364 -24.80 48.26 2.85
N SER A 365 -24.64 47.04 3.36
CA SER A 365 -23.70 46.08 2.83
C SER A 365 -24.28 44.66 2.83
N VAL A 366 -23.68 43.77 2.10
CA VAL A 366 -24.09 42.33 2.02
C VAL A 366 -22.89 41.43 2.22
N ARG A 367 -23.04 40.41 3.06
CA ARG A 367 -22.14 39.30 3.17
C ARG A 367 -22.67 38.16 2.31
N VAL A 368 -21.79 37.61 1.45
CA VAL A 368 -22.06 36.39 0.68
C VAL A 368 -21.15 35.31 1.25
N THR A 369 -21.75 34.19 1.69
CA THR A 369 -21.06 33.03 2.22
C THR A 369 -21.22 31.87 1.23
N GLY A 370 -20.08 31.35 0.74
CA GLY A 370 -20.05 30.18 -0.16
C GLY A 370 -19.66 28.92 0.60
N THR A 371 -20.42 27.86 0.37
CA THR A 371 -20.16 26.52 0.91
C THR A 371 -20.16 25.49 -0.21
N LYS A 372 -19.25 24.54 -0.14
CA LYS A 372 -19.15 23.39 -1.04
C LYS A 372 -18.52 22.21 -0.31
N ALA A 373 -19.06 21.01 -0.50
CA ALA A 373 -18.52 19.82 0.14
C ALA A 373 -17.03 19.62 -0.19
N GLY A 374 -16.23 19.41 0.84
CA GLY A 374 -14.78 19.23 0.71
C GLY A 374 -13.97 20.52 0.54
N TYR A 375 -14.61 21.69 0.58
CA TYR A 375 -13.95 22.99 0.47
C TYR A 375 -14.07 23.80 1.76
N THR A 376 -13.10 24.66 2.00
CA THR A 376 -13.18 25.63 3.10
C THR A 376 -14.30 26.63 2.82
N THR A 377 -15.21 26.81 3.77
CA THR A 377 -16.26 27.85 3.70
C THR A 377 -15.62 29.23 3.66
N VAL A 378 -16.08 30.09 2.75
CA VAL A 378 -15.56 31.45 2.58
C VAL A 378 -16.70 32.45 2.64
N ALA A 379 -16.52 33.54 3.37
CA ALA A 379 -17.43 34.70 3.40
C ALA A 379 -16.72 35.95 2.85
N LYS A 380 -17.43 36.71 2.04
CA LYS A 380 -16.98 37.96 1.46
C LYS A 380 -18.04 39.05 1.71
N TYR A 381 -17.60 40.26 2.04
CA TYR A 381 -18.46 41.42 2.24
C TYR A 381 -18.35 42.37 1.04
N SER A 382 -19.45 42.95 0.66
CA SER A 382 -19.43 44.08 -0.27
C SER A 382 -18.80 45.32 0.39
N ALA A 383 -18.40 46.29 -0.43
CA ALA A 383 -18.27 47.67 0.07
C ALA A 383 -19.62 48.17 0.60
N ASN A 384 -19.57 49.12 1.50
CA ASN A 384 -20.78 49.88 1.93
C ASN A 384 -21.30 50.70 0.75
N THR A 385 -22.60 50.82 0.64
CA THR A 385 -23.24 51.83 -0.24
C THR A 385 -23.03 53.25 0.32
N ALA A 386 -23.40 54.28 -0.44
CA ALA A 386 -23.74 55.56 0.14
C ALA A 386 -24.90 55.41 1.14
N LEU A 387 -25.14 56.44 1.96
CA LEU A 387 -26.28 56.46 2.87
C LEU A 387 -27.60 56.43 2.08
N VAL A 388 -28.58 55.72 2.58
CA VAL A 388 -29.95 55.73 2.03
C VAL A 388 -30.57 57.12 2.36
N PRO A 389 -30.99 57.88 1.36
CA PRO A 389 -31.57 59.21 1.59
C PRO A 389 -32.82 59.18 2.48
#